data_999343fbb1096a0c6c79125b4c92d453
#
_entry.id   999343fbb1096a0c6c79125b4c92d453
#
_cell.length_a   1.000
_cell.length_b   1.000
_cell.length_c   1.000
_cell.angle_alpha   90.00
_cell.angle_beta   90.00
_cell.angle_gamma   90.00
#
_symmetry.space_group_name_H-M   'P 1'
#
loop_
_entity.id
_entity.type
_entity.pdbx_description
1 polymer ?
#
loop_
_entity_poly.entity_id
_entity_poly.type
_entity_poly.pdbx_seq_one_letter_code
_entity_poly.pdbx_strand_id
1 'polypeptide(L)'
;MALKTTLLGVAAAGALVALADTQPNVTVQDDSGYKATEGTVVLTVDPAREVGPVKPMNAVNNGPNFTLDANRRLEPRTGHFVHYRNMRTPMARIHDARNIGSPPGHLGDINLIFPDWDADENDPKNYDFTLTDWQLQAVRLAGTEVMFRLGNSADQGPKQYGSADVPKDFGKWARVAANIVRHYNEGWGWTTKPIPFRNQFNIRHWEIWNEADLGCPASYWKDRKPYWKANPRYWNGAPEQFFAFYATVAKYLKGQFPDLKIGGPAGVAVPHWAERFLGHCQTNAVPIDFFSWHIYAREPAECVRKAAYVRGLLDRFGYAKTESVLNEWNWMKGWYGDEFRQAVQWRTSDNNYMMAAFYAAVMSAMQDTSADMLMYYDARINTHYNGIFEPWLRVPRKGYYPFYAWSKLNDLGRQVAADWRGARKGTWATAAKGADGSLAVFAARYTLDVNVSETVTLKLAVAGRPISRGRCHLVDEYNQYTEVPLAFMGDGTAEIDLRPNAFAFIELP
;
A
#
# COMPACT_ATOMS: atom_id res chain seq x y z
N MET A 1 -12.31 -28.09 33.98
CA MET A 1 -11.24 -28.30 33.03
C MET A 1 -11.18 -27.04 32.17
N ALA A 2 -10.37 -26.06 32.56
CA ALA A 2 -10.33 -24.72 31.95
C ALA A 2 -9.40 -24.74 30.77
N LEU A 3 -9.93 -24.47 29.56
CA LEU A 3 -9.10 -24.21 28.36
C LEU A 3 -8.35 -22.91 28.57
N LYS A 4 -7.05 -23.00 28.78
CA LYS A 4 -6.14 -21.86 28.66
C LYS A 4 -5.94 -21.59 27.17
N THR A 5 -6.67 -20.66 26.64
CA THR A 5 -6.41 -20.08 25.31
C THR A 5 -5.15 -19.23 25.43
N THR A 6 -4.04 -19.76 24.98
CA THR A 6 -2.79 -19.01 24.88
C THR A 6 -2.93 -18.04 23.70
N LEU A 7 -3.25 -16.80 23.99
CA LEU A 7 -3.10 -15.68 23.07
C LEU A 7 -1.60 -15.50 22.83
N LEU A 8 -1.09 -16.07 21.75
CA LEU A 8 0.23 -15.73 21.21
C LEU A 8 0.15 -14.31 20.68
N GLY A 9 0.61 -13.38 21.51
CA GLY A 9 0.74 -11.99 21.15
C GLY A 9 1.73 -11.84 19.99
N VAL A 10 1.26 -11.34 18.87
CA VAL A 10 2.08 -10.83 17.80
C VAL A 10 2.70 -9.53 18.30
N ALA A 11 3.87 -9.62 18.88
CA ALA A 11 4.64 -8.46 19.28
C ALA A 11 5.41 -7.93 18.06
N ALA A 12 4.79 -7.07 17.28
CA ALA A 12 5.51 -6.19 16.38
C ALA A 12 6.23 -5.15 17.25
N ALA A 13 7.46 -5.40 17.61
CA ALA A 13 8.30 -4.43 18.28
C ALA A 13 8.76 -3.36 17.28
N GLY A 14 7.84 -2.50 16.86
CA GLY A 14 8.21 -1.20 16.31
C GLY A 14 8.74 -0.35 17.47
N ALA A 15 10.05 -0.26 17.63
CA ALA A 15 10.61 0.85 18.35
C ALA A 15 10.35 2.11 17.52
N LEU A 16 9.15 2.69 17.66
CA LEU A 16 8.95 4.09 17.37
C LEU A 16 9.79 4.86 18.38
N VAL A 17 11.08 5.02 18.08
CA VAL A 17 11.83 6.13 18.60
C VAL A 17 11.03 7.35 18.18
N ALA A 18 10.56 8.11 19.16
CA ALA A 18 10.03 9.43 18.91
C ALA A 18 11.02 10.15 18.00
N LEU A 19 10.67 10.31 16.72
CA LEU A 19 11.39 11.15 15.78
C LEU A 19 11.05 12.60 16.14
N ALA A 20 11.44 13.00 17.34
CA ALA A 20 11.54 14.40 17.70
C ALA A 20 12.87 14.90 17.14
N ASP A 21 12.79 15.97 16.37
CA ASP A 21 13.83 16.96 16.14
C ASP A 21 15.05 16.63 15.26
N THR A 22 14.87 16.15 14.02
CA THR A 22 15.81 16.56 12.95
C THR A 22 15.17 16.41 11.56
N GLN A 23 13.97 16.93 11.35
CA GLN A 23 13.40 17.03 10.01
C GLN A 23 13.92 18.33 9.36
N PRO A 24 14.42 18.29 8.12
CA PRO A 24 14.63 19.52 7.37
C PRO A 24 13.30 20.26 7.27
N ASN A 25 13.34 21.60 7.42
CA ASN A 25 12.20 22.49 7.29
C ASN A 25 11.58 22.39 5.88
N VAL A 26 10.76 21.38 5.67
CA VAL A 26 9.84 21.37 4.55
C VAL A 26 8.64 22.17 5.01
N THR A 27 8.43 23.33 4.45
CA THR A 27 7.21 24.13 4.62
C THR A 27 6.06 23.36 3.95
N VAL A 28 5.62 22.29 4.61
CA VAL A 28 4.30 21.73 4.38
C VAL A 28 3.34 22.71 5.07
N GLN A 29 2.35 23.18 4.34
CA GLN A 29 1.29 24.01 4.93
C GLN A 29 0.74 23.23 6.14
N ASP A 30 0.96 23.78 7.33
CA ASP A 30 0.68 23.13 8.60
C ASP A 30 -0.84 23.11 8.82
N ASP A 31 -1.47 21.98 8.52
CA ASP A 31 -2.87 21.72 8.87
C ASP A 31 -3.01 21.19 10.32
N SER A 32 -1.92 21.18 11.12
CA SER A 32 -1.93 20.73 12.53
C SER A 32 -2.71 21.68 13.47
N GLY A 33 -3.07 22.86 12.98
CA GLY A 33 -3.96 23.80 13.67
C GLY A 33 -5.44 23.59 13.40
N TYR A 34 -5.83 22.42 12.84
CA TYR A 34 -7.20 22.11 12.53
C TYR A 34 -8.08 22.13 13.80
N LYS A 35 -8.86 23.19 13.94
CA LYS A 35 -10.03 23.25 14.83
C LYS A 35 -11.27 23.11 13.96
N ALA A 36 -12.03 22.05 14.18
CA ALA A 36 -13.35 21.95 13.56
C ALA A 36 -14.16 23.18 13.94
N THR A 37 -14.51 23.97 12.96
CA THR A 37 -15.42 25.11 13.13
C THR A 37 -16.60 24.90 12.19
N GLU A 38 -17.80 25.18 12.67
CA GLU A 38 -19.02 25.18 11.85
C GLU A 38 -18.81 26.00 10.57
N GLY A 39 -19.41 25.54 9.47
CA GLY A 39 -19.55 26.36 8.28
C GLY A 39 -19.21 25.66 6.95
N THR A 40 -19.30 26.42 5.91
CA THR A 40 -19.12 25.99 4.53
C THR A 40 -17.65 26.04 4.11
N VAL A 41 -17.19 24.99 3.45
CA VAL A 41 -15.92 24.96 2.71
C VAL A 41 -16.22 25.01 1.21
N VAL A 42 -15.48 25.82 0.46
CA VAL A 42 -15.72 25.98 -0.98
C VAL A 42 -14.60 25.34 -1.76
N LEU A 43 -14.96 24.44 -2.67
CA LEU A 43 -14.07 23.80 -3.62
C LEU A 43 -14.43 24.25 -5.04
N THR A 44 -13.48 24.83 -5.75
CA THR A 44 -13.64 25.17 -7.18
C THR A 44 -12.82 24.21 -8.03
N VAL A 45 -13.50 23.43 -8.86
CA VAL A 45 -12.86 22.55 -9.85
C VAL A 45 -12.69 23.30 -11.17
N ASP A 46 -11.51 23.29 -11.73
CA ASP A 46 -11.21 23.89 -13.03
C ASP A 46 -10.84 22.83 -14.08
N PRO A 47 -11.81 22.40 -14.92
CA PRO A 47 -11.58 21.38 -15.94
C PRO A 47 -10.59 21.79 -17.05
N ALA A 48 -10.36 23.10 -17.23
CA ALA A 48 -9.41 23.61 -18.21
C ALA A 48 -7.96 23.52 -17.72
N ARG A 49 -7.74 23.42 -16.41
CA ARG A 49 -6.42 23.34 -15.80
C ARG A 49 -6.07 21.91 -15.41
N GLU A 50 -5.49 21.16 -16.35
CA GLU A 50 -4.97 19.83 -16.08
C GLU A 50 -3.73 19.91 -15.18
N VAL A 51 -3.67 19.04 -14.18
CA VAL A 51 -2.54 18.89 -13.24
C VAL A 51 -1.62 17.76 -13.66
N GLY A 52 -2.20 16.62 -14.07
CA GLY A 52 -1.46 15.44 -14.47
C GLY A 52 -2.33 14.20 -14.59
N PRO A 53 -1.76 13.01 -14.61
CA PRO A 53 -2.53 11.77 -14.56
C PRO A 53 -3.10 11.54 -13.15
N VAL A 54 -4.23 10.86 -13.08
CA VAL A 54 -4.67 10.23 -11.84
C VAL A 54 -3.72 9.07 -11.54
N LYS A 55 -3.06 9.11 -10.39
CA LYS A 55 -2.07 8.10 -9.99
C LYS A 55 -2.73 6.87 -9.36
N PRO A 56 -2.05 5.71 -9.34
CA PRO A 56 -2.56 4.46 -8.75
C PRO A 56 -2.51 4.49 -7.20
N MET A 57 -3.33 5.33 -6.57
CA MET A 57 -3.39 5.47 -5.11
C MET A 57 -4.22 4.35 -4.45
N ASN A 58 -4.94 3.54 -5.25
CA ASN A 58 -5.78 2.43 -4.79
C ASN A 58 -5.15 1.04 -5.01
N ALA A 59 -3.83 0.95 -5.15
CA ALA A 59 -3.17 -0.34 -5.13
C ALA A 59 -3.12 -0.90 -3.69
N VAL A 60 -2.86 -2.21 -3.57
CA VAL A 60 -2.95 -2.92 -2.29
C VAL A 60 -1.81 -3.90 -2.09
N ASN A 61 -1.63 -4.37 -0.86
CA ASN A 61 -0.92 -5.60 -0.58
C ASN A 61 -1.88 -6.77 -0.68
N ASN A 62 -1.39 -7.85 -1.27
CA ASN A 62 -2.06 -9.12 -1.45
C ASN A 62 -3.27 -9.09 -2.40
N GLY A 63 -3.61 -10.27 -2.86
CA GLY A 63 -4.71 -10.50 -3.76
C GLY A 63 -5.92 -11.13 -3.07
N PRO A 64 -6.91 -11.51 -3.87
CA PRO A 64 -8.08 -12.20 -3.35
C PRO A 64 -7.67 -13.58 -2.83
N ASN A 65 -8.36 -14.04 -1.79
CA ASN A 65 -8.34 -15.43 -1.43
C ASN A 65 -8.89 -16.28 -2.56
N PHE A 66 -8.36 -17.47 -2.70
CA PHE A 66 -8.79 -18.43 -3.72
C PHE A 66 -9.23 -19.74 -3.09
N THR A 67 -10.07 -20.47 -3.78
CA THR A 67 -10.37 -21.89 -3.54
C THR A 67 -10.06 -22.68 -4.80
N LEU A 68 -9.91 -23.98 -4.64
CA LEU A 68 -9.71 -24.89 -5.74
C LEU A 68 -10.94 -25.81 -5.85
N ASP A 69 -11.38 -26.10 -7.08
CA ASP A 69 -12.37 -27.14 -7.34
C ASP A 69 -11.78 -28.54 -7.10
N ALA A 70 -12.61 -29.57 -7.27
CA ALA A 70 -12.21 -30.98 -7.13
C ALA A 70 -11.06 -31.38 -8.08
N ASN A 71 -10.86 -30.64 -9.17
CA ASN A 71 -9.78 -30.85 -10.14
C ASN A 71 -8.57 -29.94 -9.87
N ARG A 72 -8.50 -29.29 -8.71
CA ARG A 72 -7.45 -28.36 -8.32
C ARG A 72 -7.32 -27.15 -9.25
N ARG A 73 -8.43 -26.70 -9.86
CA ARG A 73 -8.51 -25.48 -10.66
C ARG A 73 -9.00 -24.34 -9.77
N LEU A 74 -8.52 -23.13 -10.03
CA LEU A 74 -9.00 -21.93 -9.37
C LEU A 74 -10.50 -21.74 -9.56
N GLU A 75 -11.20 -21.58 -8.46
CA GLU A 75 -12.63 -21.27 -8.42
C GLU A 75 -12.84 -19.81 -8.03
N PRO A 76 -12.94 -18.89 -9.03
CA PRO A 76 -12.96 -17.46 -8.78
C PRO A 76 -14.26 -16.93 -8.17
N ARG A 77 -15.25 -17.80 -7.91
CA ARG A 77 -16.58 -17.41 -7.41
C ARG A 77 -16.70 -17.43 -5.89
N THR A 78 -15.65 -17.86 -5.20
CA THR A 78 -15.69 -18.02 -3.75
C THR A 78 -15.04 -16.84 -3.03
N GLY A 79 -15.45 -16.62 -1.80
CA GLY A 79 -14.91 -15.60 -0.95
C GLY A 79 -15.19 -14.18 -1.47
N HIS A 80 -14.22 -13.30 -1.33
CA HIS A 80 -14.33 -11.88 -1.72
C HIS A 80 -13.80 -11.59 -3.13
N PHE A 81 -13.53 -12.62 -3.95
CA PHE A 81 -12.92 -12.46 -5.27
C PHE A 81 -13.71 -11.47 -6.17
N VAL A 82 -15.05 -11.61 -6.21
CA VAL A 82 -15.90 -10.74 -7.05
C VAL A 82 -15.79 -9.28 -6.59
N HIS A 83 -15.81 -9.04 -5.29
CA HIS A 83 -15.67 -7.70 -4.72
C HIS A 83 -14.28 -7.14 -4.94
N TYR A 84 -13.23 -7.96 -4.77
CA TYR A 84 -11.86 -7.57 -5.07
C TYR A 84 -11.71 -7.16 -6.54
N ARG A 85 -12.21 -7.97 -7.48
CA ARG A 85 -12.19 -7.64 -8.91
C ARG A 85 -12.95 -6.35 -9.22
N ASN A 86 -14.12 -6.15 -8.60
CA ASN A 86 -14.93 -4.95 -8.81
C ASN A 86 -14.25 -3.67 -8.27
N MET A 87 -13.37 -3.79 -7.28
CA MET A 87 -12.55 -2.70 -6.78
C MET A 87 -11.54 -2.20 -7.83
N ARG A 88 -11.20 -3.05 -8.81
CA ARG A 88 -10.29 -2.74 -9.93
C ARG A 88 -8.97 -2.14 -9.48
N THR A 89 -8.39 -2.73 -8.46
CA THR A 89 -7.07 -2.31 -7.96
C THR A 89 -6.01 -2.53 -9.05
N PRO A 90 -5.16 -1.52 -9.34
CA PRO A 90 -4.23 -1.62 -10.46
C PRO A 90 -3.09 -2.61 -10.22
N MET A 91 -2.62 -2.73 -8.97
CA MET A 91 -1.49 -3.58 -8.60
C MET A 91 -1.65 -4.16 -7.21
N ALA A 92 -1.17 -5.39 -7.02
CA ALA A 92 -1.06 -6.05 -5.72
C ALA A 92 0.40 -6.42 -5.44
N ARG A 93 0.94 -5.96 -4.31
CA ARG A 93 2.22 -6.40 -3.78
C ARG A 93 2.02 -7.73 -3.07
N ILE A 94 2.79 -8.75 -3.44
CA ILE A 94 2.73 -10.06 -2.80
C ILE A 94 3.69 -10.08 -1.62
N HIS A 95 3.16 -9.84 -0.44
CA HIS A 95 3.90 -9.81 0.82
C HIS A 95 3.01 -10.34 1.94
N ASP A 96 3.57 -11.18 2.82
CA ASP A 96 2.82 -11.90 3.86
C ASP A 96 1.58 -12.63 3.31
N ALA A 97 1.63 -13.00 2.04
CA ALA A 97 0.51 -13.60 1.35
C ALA A 97 0.15 -14.94 1.97
N ARG A 98 -1.13 -15.10 2.31
CA ARG A 98 -1.66 -16.32 2.94
C ARG A 98 -3.04 -16.59 2.38
N ASN A 99 -3.35 -17.83 2.12
CA ASN A 99 -4.69 -18.25 1.75
C ASN A 99 -5.38 -19.03 2.87
N ILE A 100 -6.69 -19.00 2.92
CA ILE A 100 -7.47 -19.78 3.89
C ILE A 100 -7.25 -21.25 3.62
N GLY A 101 -6.83 -21.99 4.64
CA GLY A 101 -6.55 -23.44 4.54
C GLY A 101 -5.21 -23.80 3.88
N SER A 102 -4.36 -22.82 3.55
CA SER A 102 -3.00 -23.11 3.11
C SER A 102 -2.14 -23.65 4.27
N PRO A 103 -1.10 -24.46 3.96
CA PRO A 103 -0.11 -24.87 4.96
C PRO A 103 0.51 -23.70 5.70
N PRO A 104 1.13 -23.94 6.87
CA PRO A 104 1.90 -22.91 7.55
C PRO A 104 2.96 -22.32 6.64
N GLY A 105 3.03 -21.01 6.58
CA GLY A 105 3.96 -20.28 5.73
C GLY A 105 3.26 -19.19 4.93
N HIS A 106 4.05 -18.38 4.24
CA HIS A 106 3.55 -17.29 3.43
C HIS A 106 3.80 -17.58 1.94
N LEU A 107 2.76 -17.44 1.14
CA LEU A 107 2.85 -17.62 -0.31
C LEU A 107 3.78 -16.55 -0.89
N GLY A 108 4.68 -16.93 -1.78
CA GLY A 108 5.66 -16.04 -2.39
C GLY A 108 6.98 -15.92 -1.63
N ASP A 109 7.11 -16.52 -0.45
CA ASP A 109 8.38 -16.51 0.29
C ASP A 109 9.43 -17.38 -0.42
N ILE A 110 10.63 -16.83 -0.60
CA ILE A 110 11.71 -17.50 -1.34
C ILE A 110 12.12 -18.83 -0.70
N ASN A 111 12.08 -18.91 0.65
CA ASN A 111 12.39 -20.14 1.37
C ASN A 111 11.30 -21.21 1.26
N LEU A 112 10.09 -20.86 0.80
CA LEU A 112 9.05 -21.85 0.48
C LEU A 112 9.13 -22.29 -0.98
N ILE A 113 9.51 -21.35 -1.85
CA ILE A 113 9.70 -21.64 -3.27
C ILE A 113 10.97 -22.47 -3.49
N PHE A 114 12.07 -22.16 -2.79
CA PHE A 114 13.33 -22.90 -2.83
C PHE A 114 13.70 -23.37 -1.41
N PRO A 115 13.15 -24.50 -0.94
CA PRO A 115 13.22 -24.90 0.47
C PRO A 115 14.57 -25.48 0.90
N ASP A 116 15.34 -26.06 -0.01
CA ASP A 116 16.66 -26.64 0.26
C ASP A 116 17.77 -25.78 -0.35
N TRP A 117 18.41 -24.96 0.49
CA TRP A 117 19.48 -24.06 0.04
C TRP A 117 20.80 -24.75 -0.26
N ASP A 118 20.95 -26.04 0.03
CA ASP A 118 22.11 -26.86 -0.37
C ASP A 118 21.89 -27.53 -1.73
N ALA A 119 20.65 -27.57 -2.24
CA ALA A 119 20.32 -28.11 -3.55
C ALA A 119 20.86 -27.24 -4.71
N ASP A 120 20.90 -27.82 -5.92
CA ASP A 120 21.27 -27.10 -7.15
C ASP A 120 20.15 -26.15 -7.57
N GLU A 121 20.45 -24.84 -7.57
CA GLU A 121 19.51 -23.79 -7.96
C GLU A 121 19.16 -23.81 -9.45
N ASN A 122 19.88 -24.55 -10.29
CA ASN A 122 19.60 -24.66 -11.72
C ASN A 122 18.63 -25.79 -12.06
N ASP A 123 18.39 -26.72 -11.12
CA ASP A 123 17.39 -27.77 -11.32
C ASP A 123 16.00 -27.31 -10.87
N PRO A 124 15.03 -27.14 -11.80
CA PRO A 124 13.68 -26.67 -11.47
C PRO A 124 12.91 -27.60 -10.52
N LYS A 125 13.34 -28.85 -10.34
CA LYS A 125 12.73 -29.79 -9.40
C LYS A 125 12.94 -29.40 -7.93
N ASN A 126 13.92 -28.55 -7.66
CA ASN A 126 14.23 -28.05 -6.33
C ASN A 126 13.35 -26.84 -5.93
N TYR A 127 12.38 -26.46 -6.78
CA TYR A 127 11.47 -25.34 -6.54
C TYR A 127 10.02 -25.85 -6.40
N ASP A 128 9.29 -25.27 -5.44
CA ASP A 128 7.85 -25.47 -5.30
C ASP A 128 7.11 -24.14 -5.55
N PHE A 129 6.62 -23.96 -6.76
CA PHE A 129 5.84 -22.80 -7.15
C PHE A 129 4.33 -22.96 -6.93
N THR A 130 3.87 -24.15 -6.55
CA THR A 130 2.46 -24.55 -6.63
C THR A 130 1.49 -23.56 -6.00
N LEU A 131 1.71 -23.19 -4.74
CA LEU A 131 0.81 -22.30 -4.02
C LEU A 131 0.94 -20.85 -4.49
N THR A 132 2.16 -20.44 -4.81
CA THR A 132 2.42 -19.08 -5.33
C THR A 132 1.80 -18.88 -6.69
N ASP A 133 1.87 -19.89 -7.58
CA ASP A 133 1.21 -19.88 -8.88
C ASP A 133 -0.29 -19.63 -8.77
N TRP A 134 -0.96 -20.33 -7.87
CA TRP A 134 -2.40 -20.11 -7.65
C TRP A 134 -2.71 -18.72 -7.10
N GLN A 135 -1.90 -18.22 -6.18
CA GLN A 135 -2.08 -16.87 -5.65
C GLN A 135 -1.94 -15.81 -6.77
N LEU A 136 -0.89 -15.90 -7.56
CA LEU A 136 -0.66 -14.96 -8.66
C LEU A 136 -1.72 -15.10 -9.75
N GLN A 137 -2.17 -16.32 -10.02
CA GLN A 137 -3.27 -16.55 -10.94
C GLN A 137 -4.57 -15.89 -10.46
N ALA A 138 -4.89 -16.00 -9.16
CA ALA A 138 -6.06 -15.33 -8.59
C ALA A 138 -5.98 -13.80 -8.73
N VAL A 139 -4.81 -13.21 -8.48
CA VAL A 139 -4.56 -11.77 -8.66
C VAL A 139 -4.77 -11.36 -10.13
N ARG A 140 -4.17 -12.10 -11.07
CA ARG A 140 -4.28 -11.78 -12.51
C ARG A 140 -5.69 -11.97 -13.06
N LEU A 141 -6.42 -12.99 -12.60
CA LEU A 141 -7.83 -13.20 -12.95
C LEU A 141 -8.73 -12.07 -12.45
N ALA A 142 -8.35 -11.40 -11.36
CA ALA A 142 -9.04 -10.21 -10.89
C ALA A 142 -8.75 -8.95 -11.74
N GLY A 143 -7.85 -9.03 -12.73
CA GLY A 143 -7.43 -7.91 -13.57
C GLY A 143 -6.35 -7.04 -12.94
N THR A 144 -5.70 -7.52 -11.89
CA THR A 144 -4.69 -6.79 -11.09
C THR A 144 -3.28 -7.19 -11.53
N GLU A 145 -2.37 -6.24 -11.63
CA GLU A 145 -0.95 -6.51 -11.84
C GLU A 145 -0.25 -6.89 -10.53
N VAL A 146 0.97 -7.43 -10.66
CA VAL A 146 1.74 -7.94 -9.51
C VAL A 146 3.01 -7.11 -9.32
N MET A 147 3.27 -6.69 -8.08
CA MET A 147 4.60 -6.38 -7.56
C MET A 147 5.05 -7.58 -6.71
N PHE A 148 6.10 -8.26 -7.11
CA PHE A 148 6.58 -9.44 -6.41
C PHE A 148 7.69 -9.08 -5.43
N ARG A 149 7.48 -9.32 -4.12
CA ARG A 149 8.50 -9.15 -3.11
C ARG A 149 9.35 -10.42 -3.02
N LEU A 150 10.60 -10.33 -3.46
CA LEU A 150 11.62 -11.36 -3.29
C LEU A 150 12.18 -11.31 -1.85
N GLY A 151 12.09 -12.41 -1.15
CA GLY A 151 12.51 -12.53 0.25
C GLY A 151 11.52 -13.31 1.06
N ASN A 152 11.52 -13.12 2.37
CA ASN A 152 10.64 -13.84 3.29
C ASN A 152 9.75 -12.87 4.07
N SER A 153 8.61 -13.38 4.51
CA SER A 153 7.71 -12.66 5.40
C SER A 153 8.29 -12.56 6.80
N ALA A 154 8.10 -11.41 7.45
CA ALA A 154 8.60 -11.15 8.80
C ALA A 154 7.91 -12.00 9.87
N ASP A 155 6.65 -12.33 9.65
CA ASP A 155 5.79 -13.07 10.55
C ASP A 155 5.61 -14.51 10.09
N GLN A 156 6.63 -15.35 10.35
CA GLN A 156 6.41 -16.76 10.57
C GLN A 156 6.29 -17.68 9.33
N GLY A 157 7.40 -17.98 8.76
CA GLY A 157 7.59 -19.39 8.45
C GLY A 157 7.94 -20.15 9.75
N PRO A 158 7.89 -21.48 9.77
CA PRO A 158 8.50 -22.24 10.85
C PRO A 158 9.90 -21.70 11.09
N LYS A 159 10.33 -21.58 12.36
CA LYS A 159 11.66 -21.08 12.76
C LYS A 159 12.84 -21.77 12.02
N GLN A 160 12.59 -22.96 11.50
CA GLN A 160 13.56 -23.76 10.75
C GLN A 160 14.04 -23.11 9.42
N TYR A 161 13.36 -22.08 8.91
CA TYR A 161 13.70 -21.46 7.62
C TYR A 161 14.52 -20.19 7.74
N GLY A 162 14.80 -19.70 8.96
CA GLY A 162 15.65 -18.53 9.16
C GLY A 162 15.20 -17.32 8.35
N SER A 163 13.92 -16.94 8.43
CA SER A 163 13.30 -15.97 7.52
C SER A 163 14.00 -14.62 7.45
N ALA A 164 14.68 -14.22 8.54
CA ALA A 164 15.41 -12.97 8.64
C ALA A 164 16.94 -13.16 8.62
N ASP A 165 17.42 -14.40 8.52
CA ASP A 165 18.85 -14.67 8.55
C ASP A 165 19.54 -14.15 7.28
N VAL A 166 20.78 -13.70 7.48
CA VAL A 166 21.63 -13.25 6.38
C VAL A 166 21.92 -14.45 5.46
N PRO A 167 21.59 -14.38 4.16
CA PRO A 167 21.94 -15.44 3.23
C PRO A 167 23.44 -15.75 3.24
N LYS A 168 23.79 -17.03 3.27
CA LYS A 168 25.20 -17.47 3.29
C LYS A 168 25.95 -17.10 2.01
N ASP A 169 25.26 -17.11 0.88
CA ASP A 169 25.78 -16.78 -0.44
C ASP A 169 24.80 -15.84 -1.16
N PHE A 170 25.16 -14.56 -1.28
CA PHE A 170 24.37 -13.54 -1.96
C PHE A 170 24.24 -13.81 -3.47
N GLY A 171 25.26 -14.39 -4.08
CA GLY A 171 25.25 -14.78 -5.49
C GLY A 171 24.26 -15.91 -5.75
N LYS A 172 24.27 -16.97 -4.94
CA LYS A 172 23.28 -18.06 -5.03
C LYS A 172 21.86 -17.52 -4.81
N TRP A 173 21.66 -16.66 -3.82
CA TRP A 173 20.37 -16.06 -3.57
C TRP A 173 19.88 -15.24 -4.79
N ALA A 174 20.76 -14.47 -5.43
CA ALA A 174 20.43 -13.73 -6.64
C ALA A 174 20.07 -14.64 -7.82
N ARG A 175 20.74 -15.79 -7.98
CA ARG A 175 20.42 -16.79 -9.02
C ARG A 175 19.07 -17.46 -8.75
N VAL A 176 18.77 -17.83 -7.51
CA VAL A 176 17.45 -18.34 -7.11
C VAL A 176 16.37 -17.32 -7.41
N ALA A 177 16.58 -16.04 -7.02
CA ALA A 177 15.67 -14.96 -7.32
C ALA A 177 15.45 -14.78 -8.83
N ALA A 178 16.51 -14.85 -9.64
CA ALA A 178 16.41 -14.78 -11.10
C ALA A 178 15.62 -15.96 -11.70
N ASN A 179 15.72 -17.15 -11.13
CA ASN A 179 14.93 -18.29 -11.57
C ASN A 179 13.45 -18.15 -11.23
N ILE A 180 13.11 -17.49 -10.11
CA ILE A 180 11.73 -17.09 -9.80
C ILE A 180 11.22 -16.09 -10.84
N VAL A 181 12.02 -15.09 -11.22
CA VAL A 181 11.68 -14.14 -12.30
C VAL A 181 11.43 -14.88 -13.61
N ARG A 182 12.34 -15.78 -14.01
CA ARG A 182 12.21 -16.59 -15.24
C ARG A 182 10.98 -17.48 -15.21
N HIS A 183 10.65 -18.04 -14.05
CA HIS A 183 9.46 -18.87 -13.91
C HIS A 183 8.21 -18.10 -14.33
N TYR A 184 7.99 -16.90 -13.79
CA TYR A 184 6.80 -16.11 -14.05
C TYR A 184 6.81 -15.37 -15.38
N ASN A 185 7.97 -14.95 -15.87
CA ASN A 185 8.04 -14.14 -17.07
C ASN A 185 8.46 -14.92 -18.32
N GLU A 186 9.20 -16.03 -18.17
CA GLU A 186 9.74 -16.82 -19.29
C GLU A 186 9.25 -18.27 -19.30
N GLY A 187 8.61 -18.74 -18.22
CA GLY A 187 8.09 -20.10 -18.11
C GLY A 187 9.15 -21.13 -17.74
N TRP A 188 10.25 -20.72 -17.11
CA TRP A 188 11.28 -21.64 -16.62
C TRP A 188 10.72 -22.61 -15.58
N GLY A 189 11.13 -23.89 -15.68
CA GLY A 189 10.71 -24.93 -14.73
C GLY A 189 9.23 -25.36 -14.87
N TRP A 190 8.49 -24.85 -15.82
CA TRP A 190 7.14 -25.29 -16.11
C TRP A 190 7.17 -26.67 -16.73
N THR A 191 6.80 -27.68 -15.96
CA THR A 191 6.58 -29.01 -16.47
C THR A 191 5.23 -29.08 -17.21
N THR A 192 5.13 -29.92 -18.19
CA THR A 192 4.09 -30.32 -19.14
C THR A 192 2.59 -29.98 -18.91
N LYS A 193 2.19 -29.41 -17.82
CA LYS A 193 0.80 -28.92 -17.64
C LYS A 193 0.72 -27.48 -18.10
N PRO A 194 -0.07 -27.18 -19.14
CA PRO A 194 -0.30 -25.80 -19.53
C PRO A 194 -1.06 -25.12 -18.40
N ILE A 195 -0.37 -24.34 -17.60
CA ILE A 195 -1.06 -23.37 -16.78
C ILE A 195 -1.56 -22.30 -17.73
N PRO A 196 -2.86 -21.90 -17.64
CA PRO A 196 -3.48 -20.98 -18.60
C PRO A 196 -2.76 -19.63 -18.72
N PHE A 197 -1.84 -19.32 -17.80
CA PHE A 197 -1.13 -18.04 -17.72
C PHE A 197 0.38 -18.16 -17.92
N ARG A 198 0.88 -19.25 -18.48
CA ARG A 198 2.30 -19.36 -18.82
C ARG A 198 2.73 -18.14 -19.65
N ASN A 199 3.76 -17.43 -19.21
CA ASN A 199 4.25 -16.18 -19.79
C ASN A 199 3.24 -15.00 -19.78
N GLN A 200 2.09 -15.13 -19.10
CA GLN A 200 1.08 -14.08 -19.03
C GLN A 200 1.14 -13.26 -17.74
N PHE A 201 1.97 -13.67 -16.79
CA PHE A 201 2.15 -12.89 -15.57
C PHE A 201 2.82 -11.55 -15.89
N ASN A 202 3.86 -11.53 -16.73
CA ASN A 202 4.58 -10.35 -17.17
C ASN A 202 4.83 -9.36 -16.00
N ILE A 203 5.38 -9.91 -14.91
CA ILE A 203 5.61 -9.14 -13.70
C ILE A 203 6.74 -8.16 -13.96
N ARG A 204 6.46 -6.88 -13.85
CA ARG A 204 7.43 -5.82 -14.14
C ARG A 204 8.17 -5.32 -12.90
N HIS A 205 7.53 -5.35 -11.71
CA HIS A 205 8.08 -4.83 -10.47
C HIS A 205 8.55 -5.98 -9.57
N TRP A 206 9.84 -6.02 -9.28
CA TRP A 206 10.49 -7.01 -8.43
C TRP A 206 11.17 -6.30 -7.27
N GLU A 207 10.66 -6.53 -6.09
CA GLU A 207 11.11 -5.90 -4.86
C GLU A 207 12.04 -6.80 -4.08
N ILE A 208 13.18 -6.27 -3.62
CA ILE A 208 14.16 -7.00 -2.85
C ILE A 208 13.95 -6.75 -1.37
N TRP A 209 13.57 -7.81 -0.64
CA TRP A 209 13.40 -7.86 0.81
C TRP A 209 12.18 -7.13 1.35
N ASN A 210 12.14 -6.97 2.72
CA ASN A 210 11.13 -6.22 3.48
C ASN A 210 11.69 -5.77 4.83
N GLU A 211 11.57 -4.48 5.13
CA GLU A 211 11.81 -3.86 6.45
C GLU A 211 13.14 -4.20 7.13
N ALA A 212 14.22 -4.32 6.36
CA ALA A 212 15.54 -4.58 6.91
C ALA A 212 16.07 -3.47 7.84
N ASP A 213 15.48 -2.28 7.77
CA ASP A 213 15.79 -1.15 8.63
C ASP A 213 15.10 -1.18 10.00
N LEU A 214 14.08 -2.03 10.19
CA LEU A 214 13.48 -2.26 11.50
C LEU A 214 14.39 -3.10 12.38
N GLY A 215 14.52 -2.68 13.64
CA GLY A 215 15.43 -3.31 14.59
C GLY A 215 16.85 -2.72 14.59
N CYS A 216 17.13 -1.74 13.72
CA CYS A 216 18.35 -0.97 13.75
C CYS A 216 18.08 0.42 14.38
N PRO A 217 18.19 0.57 15.71
CA PRO A 217 17.88 1.84 16.37
C PRO A 217 18.89 2.92 16.00
N ALA A 218 18.47 4.18 16.09
CA ALA A 218 19.35 5.33 15.82
C ALA A 218 20.64 5.32 16.66
N SER A 219 20.59 4.77 17.89
CA SER A 219 21.76 4.59 18.76
C SER A 219 22.83 3.66 18.18
N TYR A 220 22.47 2.74 17.29
CA TYR A 220 23.44 1.89 16.58
C TYR A 220 24.49 2.72 15.84
N TRP A 221 24.06 3.76 15.16
CA TRP A 221 24.95 4.61 14.36
C TRP A 221 25.92 5.41 15.21
N LYS A 222 25.54 5.70 16.47
CA LYS A 222 26.39 6.38 17.44
C LYS A 222 27.44 5.43 18.03
N ASP A 223 27.00 4.26 18.48
CA ASP A 223 27.81 3.35 19.29
C ASP A 223 28.31 2.12 18.53
N ARG A 224 27.81 1.89 17.31
CA ARG A 224 28.05 0.72 16.46
C ARG A 224 27.82 -0.63 17.17
N LYS A 225 26.86 -0.66 18.07
CA LYS A 225 26.50 -1.87 18.79
C LYS A 225 25.44 -2.67 18.00
N PRO A 226 25.50 -4.01 17.99
CA PRO A 226 24.63 -4.85 17.17
C PRO A 226 23.20 -4.98 17.73
N TYR A 227 22.50 -3.87 17.93
CA TYR A 227 21.13 -3.86 18.47
C TYR A 227 20.10 -4.52 17.55
N TRP A 228 20.37 -4.66 16.25
CA TRP A 228 19.51 -5.40 15.32
C TRP A 228 19.31 -6.86 15.73
N LYS A 229 20.22 -7.46 16.50
CA LYS A 229 20.04 -8.79 17.06
C LYS A 229 18.86 -8.88 18.03
N ALA A 230 18.41 -7.75 18.55
CA ALA A 230 17.25 -7.70 19.42
C ALA A 230 15.92 -7.90 18.67
N ASN A 231 15.92 -7.75 17.34
CA ASN A 231 14.74 -7.96 16.51
C ASN A 231 15.07 -8.78 15.25
N PRO A 232 15.26 -10.10 15.39
CA PRO A 232 15.67 -10.97 14.28
C PRO A 232 14.56 -11.24 13.24
N ARG A 233 13.43 -10.54 13.32
CA ARG A 233 12.27 -10.78 12.44
C ARG A 233 12.48 -10.22 11.03
N TYR A 234 13.33 -9.19 10.86
CA TYR A 234 13.44 -8.43 9.62
C TYR A 234 14.78 -8.62 8.92
N TRP A 235 15.87 -8.43 9.64
CA TRP A 235 17.24 -8.68 9.17
C TRP A 235 18.14 -9.01 10.35
N ASN A 236 18.64 -10.26 10.40
CA ASN A 236 19.46 -10.74 11.51
C ASN A 236 20.96 -10.57 11.22
N GLY A 237 21.33 -9.40 10.71
CA GLY A 237 22.71 -9.06 10.38
C GLY A 237 22.98 -7.56 10.54
N ALA A 238 24.20 -7.14 10.23
CA ALA A 238 24.57 -5.74 10.19
C ALA A 238 23.86 -5.02 9.02
N PRO A 239 23.52 -3.72 9.17
CA PRO A 239 22.97 -2.95 8.05
C PRO A 239 23.85 -2.98 6.80
N GLU A 240 25.18 -2.92 6.98
CA GLU A 240 26.13 -2.98 5.87
C GLU A 240 26.10 -4.31 5.12
N GLN A 241 25.77 -5.40 5.79
CA GLN A 241 25.57 -6.70 5.13
C GLN A 241 24.31 -6.68 4.28
N PHE A 242 23.26 -6.00 4.73
CA PHE A 242 22.07 -5.79 3.91
C PHE A 242 22.38 -4.93 2.67
N PHE A 243 23.15 -3.87 2.83
CA PHE A 243 23.54 -3.01 1.70
C PHE A 243 24.32 -3.77 0.64
N ALA A 244 25.26 -4.62 1.05
CA ALA A 244 26.02 -5.48 0.15
C ALA A 244 25.15 -6.57 -0.50
N PHE A 245 24.24 -7.17 0.27
CA PHE A 245 23.24 -8.12 -0.24
C PHE A 245 22.36 -7.49 -1.31
N TYR A 246 21.73 -6.34 -0.99
CA TYR A 246 20.86 -5.63 -1.92
C TYR A 246 21.62 -5.26 -3.21
N ALA A 247 22.83 -4.72 -3.08
CA ALA A 247 23.66 -4.33 -4.21
C ALA A 247 23.98 -5.53 -5.13
N THR A 248 24.33 -6.67 -4.55
CA THR A 248 24.61 -7.92 -5.30
C THR A 248 23.38 -8.38 -6.07
N VAL A 249 22.25 -8.46 -5.39
CA VAL A 249 20.99 -8.94 -5.99
C VAL A 249 20.47 -7.98 -7.06
N ALA A 250 20.41 -6.68 -6.76
CA ALA A 250 19.88 -5.68 -7.68
C ALA A 250 20.70 -5.61 -8.97
N LYS A 251 22.02 -5.59 -8.87
CA LYS A 251 22.92 -5.60 -10.04
C LYS A 251 22.76 -6.88 -10.86
N TYR A 252 22.69 -8.03 -10.21
CA TYR A 252 22.52 -9.31 -10.89
C TYR A 252 21.18 -9.35 -11.64
N LEU A 253 20.08 -9.04 -10.97
CA LEU A 253 18.75 -9.06 -11.58
C LEU A 253 18.63 -8.04 -12.72
N LYS A 254 19.13 -6.81 -12.53
CA LYS A 254 19.10 -5.79 -13.58
C LYS A 254 19.95 -6.16 -14.79
N GLY A 255 21.08 -6.82 -14.56
CA GLY A 255 21.93 -7.36 -15.63
C GLY A 255 21.29 -8.48 -16.44
N GLN A 256 20.48 -9.34 -15.77
CA GLN A 256 19.74 -10.42 -16.44
C GLN A 256 18.45 -9.91 -17.12
N PHE A 257 17.78 -8.91 -16.53
CA PHE A 257 16.46 -8.43 -16.94
C PHE A 257 16.44 -6.90 -17.01
N PRO A 258 17.10 -6.29 -18.01
CA PRO A 258 17.27 -4.84 -18.07
C PRO A 258 15.95 -4.05 -18.16
N ASP A 259 14.90 -4.65 -18.73
CA ASP A 259 13.59 -4.01 -18.91
C ASP A 259 12.67 -4.10 -17.68
N LEU A 260 13.04 -4.92 -16.69
CA LEU A 260 12.27 -5.05 -15.47
C LEU A 260 12.64 -3.95 -14.46
N LYS A 261 11.68 -3.57 -13.63
CA LYS A 261 11.90 -2.65 -12.52
C LYS A 261 12.35 -3.42 -11.29
N ILE A 262 13.58 -3.18 -10.88
CA ILE A 262 14.18 -3.78 -9.68
C ILE A 262 14.27 -2.69 -8.61
N GLY A 263 13.71 -2.94 -7.44
CA GLY A 263 13.66 -1.93 -6.38
C GLY A 263 13.57 -2.52 -4.98
N GLY A 264 13.21 -1.70 -4.04
CA GLY A 264 13.15 -1.94 -2.61
C GLY A 264 13.59 -0.68 -1.85
N PRO A 265 14.01 -0.76 -0.59
CA PRO A 265 14.16 -1.95 0.26
C PRO A 265 12.89 -2.30 1.05
N ALA A 266 11.74 -1.67 0.75
CA ALA A 266 10.49 -1.86 1.48
C ALA A 266 10.66 -1.60 3.00
N GLY A 267 11.25 -0.48 3.35
CA GLY A 267 11.57 -0.14 4.73
C GLY A 267 10.75 1.03 5.26
N VAL A 268 10.77 1.24 6.57
CA VAL A 268 10.14 2.43 7.17
C VAL A 268 10.96 3.70 6.92
N ALA A 269 12.04 3.62 6.15
CA ALA A 269 12.97 4.69 5.82
C ALA A 269 13.48 5.41 7.09
N VAL A 270 14.07 4.61 8.01
CA VAL A 270 14.76 5.15 9.20
C VAL A 270 15.87 6.09 8.73
N PRO A 271 15.93 7.37 9.19
CA PRO A 271 16.76 8.39 8.55
C PRO A 271 18.23 8.00 8.32
N HIS A 272 18.97 7.66 9.35
CA HIS A 272 20.39 7.32 9.19
C HIS A 272 20.61 6.01 8.40
N TRP A 273 19.70 5.06 8.54
CA TRP A 273 19.78 3.81 7.79
C TRP A 273 19.55 4.08 6.29
N ALA A 274 18.51 4.83 5.95
CA ALA A 274 18.16 5.15 4.56
C ALA A 274 19.25 5.98 3.87
N GLU A 275 19.86 6.97 4.57
CA GLU A 275 20.98 7.74 4.07
C GLU A 275 22.19 6.87 3.75
N ARG A 276 22.57 5.98 4.65
CA ARG A 276 23.71 5.09 4.44
C ARG A 276 23.43 4.05 3.36
N PHE A 277 22.21 3.53 3.31
CA PHE A 277 21.79 2.63 2.24
C PHE A 277 21.91 3.30 0.87
N LEU A 278 21.32 4.48 0.69
CA LEU A 278 21.37 5.22 -0.57
C LEU A 278 22.80 5.67 -0.90
N GLY A 279 23.59 6.08 0.09
CA GLY A 279 25.02 6.41 -0.10
C GLY A 279 25.83 5.20 -0.57
N HIS A 280 25.59 4.01 0.01
CA HIS A 280 26.21 2.77 -0.46
C HIS A 280 25.79 2.44 -1.90
N CYS A 281 24.50 2.55 -2.20
CA CYS A 281 23.98 2.30 -3.54
C CYS A 281 24.56 3.27 -4.59
N GLN A 282 24.63 4.55 -4.27
CA GLN A 282 25.24 5.57 -5.12
C GLN A 282 26.71 5.26 -5.41
N THR A 283 27.51 5.04 -4.35
CA THR A 283 28.96 4.76 -4.48
C THR A 283 29.23 3.52 -5.32
N ASN A 284 28.36 2.53 -5.23
CA ASN A 284 28.52 1.26 -5.95
C ASN A 284 27.70 1.18 -7.25
N ALA A 285 27.12 2.28 -7.74
CA ALA A 285 26.27 2.31 -8.93
C ALA A 285 25.20 1.21 -8.94
N VAL A 286 24.48 1.06 -7.84
CA VAL A 286 23.41 0.07 -7.68
C VAL A 286 22.13 0.60 -8.33
N PRO A 287 21.47 -0.16 -9.21
CA PRO A 287 20.20 0.26 -9.79
C PRO A 287 19.09 0.24 -8.74
N ILE A 288 18.25 1.30 -8.72
CA ILE A 288 17.03 1.40 -7.93
C ILE A 288 15.98 2.01 -8.85
N ASP A 289 15.19 1.17 -9.53
CA ASP A 289 14.14 1.66 -10.44
C ASP A 289 12.95 2.23 -9.67
N PHE A 290 12.66 1.66 -8.49
CA PHE A 290 11.71 2.21 -7.52
C PHE A 290 12.24 2.06 -6.10
N PHE A 291 12.00 3.06 -5.28
CA PHE A 291 12.28 3.03 -3.85
C PHE A 291 10.96 2.85 -3.09
N SER A 292 10.82 1.69 -2.45
CA SER A 292 9.62 1.36 -1.70
C SER A 292 9.80 1.66 -0.21
N TRP A 293 8.74 2.20 0.40
CA TRP A 293 8.77 2.64 1.79
C TRP A 293 7.41 2.50 2.47
N HIS A 294 7.41 2.49 3.81
CA HIS A 294 6.25 2.24 4.64
C HIS A 294 5.95 3.39 5.58
N ILE A 295 4.67 3.58 5.89
CA ILE A 295 4.20 4.38 7.00
C ILE A 295 2.85 3.90 7.50
N TYR A 296 2.74 3.80 8.82
CA TYR A 296 1.46 3.67 9.52
C TYR A 296 1.20 4.98 10.24
N ALA A 297 0.15 5.68 9.86
CA ALA A 297 -0.09 7.07 10.22
C ALA A 297 -1.45 7.26 10.89
N ARG A 298 -1.60 8.36 11.61
CA ARG A 298 -2.89 8.77 12.18
C ARG A 298 -3.56 9.83 11.32
N GLU A 299 -2.76 10.60 10.60
CA GLU A 299 -3.20 11.75 9.83
C GLU A 299 -2.59 11.75 8.42
N PRO A 300 -3.33 12.20 7.39
CA PRO A 300 -2.82 12.28 6.03
C PRO A 300 -1.53 13.11 5.90
N ALA A 301 -1.40 14.17 6.68
CA ALA A 301 -0.22 15.03 6.68
C ALA A 301 1.08 14.29 7.04
N GLU A 302 1.02 13.23 7.85
CA GLU A 302 2.18 12.39 8.16
C GLU A 302 2.70 11.67 6.92
N CYS A 303 1.79 11.15 6.08
CA CYS A 303 2.14 10.51 4.82
C CYS A 303 2.79 11.50 3.84
N VAL A 304 2.21 12.71 3.74
CA VAL A 304 2.72 13.80 2.87
C VAL A 304 4.15 14.21 3.28
N ARG A 305 4.37 14.44 4.58
CA ARG A 305 5.72 14.76 5.09
C ARG A 305 6.74 13.65 4.79
N LYS A 306 6.32 12.40 4.96
CA LYS A 306 7.20 11.25 4.68
C LYS A 306 7.52 11.14 3.19
N ALA A 307 6.55 11.36 2.31
CA ALA A 307 6.78 11.38 0.86
C ALA A 307 7.80 12.46 0.45
N ALA A 308 7.67 13.66 0.99
CA ALA A 308 8.62 14.76 0.76
C ALA A 308 10.02 14.40 1.27
N TYR A 309 10.12 13.79 2.45
CA TYR A 309 11.39 13.32 3.00
C TYR A 309 12.05 12.27 2.09
N VAL A 310 11.31 11.25 1.67
CA VAL A 310 11.84 10.18 0.79
C VAL A 310 12.30 10.77 -0.55
N ARG A 311 11.52 11.68 -1.18
CA ARG A 311 11.92 12.32 -2.43
C ARG A 311 13.21 13.13 -2.25
N GLY A 312 13.30 13.91 -1.18
CA GLY A 312 14.49 14.68 -0.86
C GLY A 312 15.74 13.80 -0.65
N LEU A 313 15.58 12.61 -0.06
CA LEU A 313 16.67 11.63 0.02
C LEU A 313 17.09 11.13 -1.37
N LEU A 314 16.15 10.68 -2.19
CA LEU A 314 16.42 10.15 -3.52
C LEU A 314 17.14 11.19 -4.40
N ASP A 315 16.67 12.44 -4.38
CA ASP A 315 17.28 13.54 -5.13
C ASP A 315 18.71 13.82 -4.67
N ARG A 316 18.95 13.88 -3.35
CA ARG A 316 20.26 14.11 -2.76
C ARG A 316 21.30 13.04 -3.14
N PHE A 317 20.87 11.79 -3.28
CA PHE A 317 21.76 10.68 -3.64
C PHE A 317 21.76 10.35 -5.15
N GLY A 318 21.20 11.23 -6.00
CA GLY A 318 21.26 11.09 -7.46
C GLY A 318 20.22 10.15 -8.08
N TYR A 319 19.20 9.76 -7.31
CA TYR A 319 18.08 8.89 -7.74
C TYR A 319 16.84 9.69 -8.16
N ALA A 320 17.02 10.81 -8.85
CA ALA A 320 15.93 11.72 -9.23
C ALA A 320 14.84 11.06 -10.12
N LYS A 321 15.19 10.01 -10.87
CA LYS A 321 14.26 9.27 -11.75
C LYS A 321 13.65 8.03 -11.10
N THR A 322 14.09 7.68 -9.91
CA THR A 322 13.59 6.53 -9.17
C THR A 322 12.15 6.79 -8.71
N GLU A 323 11.25 5.85 -8.99
CA GLU A 323 9.87 5.93 -8.51
C GLU A 323 9.83 5.86 -6.98
N SER A 324 8.96 6.64 -6.37
CA SER A 324 8.72 6.63 -4.92
C SER A 324 7.40 5.90 -4.65
N VAL A 325 7.48 4.71 -4.06
CA VAL A 325 6.31 3.84 -3.86
C VAL A 325 6.06 3.66 -2.37
N LEU A 326 4.95 4.22 -1.88
CA LEU A 326 4.44 3.92 -0.54
C LEU A 326 3.73 2.56 -0.59
N ASN A 327 4.49 1.49 -0.44
CA ASN A 327 3.97 0.15 -0.69
C ASN A 327 3.47 -0.59 0.54
N GLU A 328 3.45 0.08 1.69
CA GLU A 328 2.75 -0.42 2.87
C GLU A 328 2.28 0.75 3.75
N TRP A 329 0.97 0.91 3.87
CA TRP A 329 0.37 1.94 4.70
C TRP A 329 -0.98 1.51 5.26
N ASN A 330 -1.30 2.02 6.44
CA ASN A 330 -2.62 1.90 7.05
C ASN A 330 -2.75 2.92 8.18
N TRP A 331 -3.95 3.05 8.74
CA TRP A 331 -4.17 3.82 9.96
C TRP A 331 -3.62 3.08 11.17
N MET A 332 -2.84 3.75 11.99
CA MET A 332 -2.32 3.19 13.22
C MET A 332 -1.99 4.31 14.22
N LYS A 333 -2.55 4.22 15.41
CA LYS A 333 -2.25 5.16 16.50
C LYS A 333 -1.09 4.67 17.36
N GLY A 334 -1.04 3.37 17.59
CA GLY A 334 0.02 2.71 18.35
C GLY A 334 0.04 1.21 18.09
N TRP A 335 1.16 0.57 18.42
CA TRP A 335 1.41 -0.83 18.10
C TRP A 335 1.07 -1.79 19.23
N TYR A 336 0.70 -1.26 20.41
CA TYR A 336 0.46 -2.04 21.60
C TYR A 336 -0.77 -1.54 22.37
N GLY A 337 -1.28 -2.40 23.24
CA GLY A 337 -2.30 -2.05 24.21
C GLY A 337 -3.60 -1.56 23.58
N ASP A 338 -4.20 -0.53 24.19
CA ASP A 338 -5.48 0.02 23.77
C ASP A 338 -5.44 0.70 22.40
N GLU A 339 -4.33 1.32 22.05
CA GLU A 339 -4.18 2.00 20.77
C GLU A 339 -4.20 1.03 19.59
N PHE A 340 -3.55 -0.13 19.72
CA PHE A 340 -3.62 -1.19 18.73
C PHE A 340 -5.02 -1.80 18.67
N ARG A 341 -5.64 -2.08 19.85
CA ARG A 341 -7.02 -2.58 19.90
C ARG A 341 -8.01 -1.62 19.24
N GLN A 342 -7.87 -0.31 19.45
CA GLN A 342 -8.68 0.70 18.80
C GLN A 342 -8.53 0.64 17.26
N ALA A 343 -7.31 0.47 16.76
CA ALA A 343 -7.07 0.35 15.32
C ALA A 343 -7.78 -0.87 14.71
N VAL A 344 -7.69 -2.02 15.39
CA VAL A 344 -8.40 -3.24 14.97
C VAL A 344 -9.91 -3.02 15.03
N GLN A 345 -10.41 -2.45 16.11
CA GLN A 345 -11.85 -2.17 16.28
C GLN A 345 -12.40 -1.25 15.18
N TRP A 346 -11.70 -0.17 14.86
CA TRP A 346 -12.15 0.75 13.80
C TRP A 346 -12.16 0.10 12.42
N ARG A 347 -11.25 -0.85 12.16
CA ARG A 347 -11.26 -1.61 10.90
C ARG A 347 -12.37 -2.66 10.84
N THR A 348 -12.75 -3.24 11.96
CA THR A 348 -13.60 -4.44 12.00
C THR A 348 -15.00 -4.21 12.54
N SER A 349 -15.33 -3.03 13.06
CA SER A 349 -16.64 -2.65 13.60
C SER A 349 -17.40 -1.69 12.70
N ASP A 350 -18.55 -1.23 13.15
CA ASP A 350 -19.38 -0.21 12.48
C ASP A 350 -18.66 1.13 12.33
N ASN A 351 -17.62 1.39 13.16
CA ASN A 351 -16.75 2.56 13.04
C ASN A 351 -15.83 2.53 11.80
N ASN A 352 -15.96 1.54 10.93
CA ASN A 352 -15.16 1.45 9.70
C ASN A 352 -15.35 2.63 8.73
N TYR A 353 -16.37 3.47 8.91
CA TYR A 353 -16.51 4.74 8.19
C TYR A 353 -15.34 5.71 8.47
N MET A 354 -14.78 5.68 9.68
CA MET A 354 -13.60 6.48 10.03
C MET A 354 -12.39 6.05 9.18
N MET A 355 -12.25 4.74 8.95
CA MET A 355 -11.23 4.21 8.06
C MET A 355 -11.47 4.61 6.61
N ALA A 356 -12.72 4.60 6.15
CA ALA A 356 -13.07 5.07 4.81
C ALA A 356 -12.66 6.53 4.60
N ALA A 357 -12.97 7.40 5.54
CA ALA A 357 -12.58 8.80 5.49
C ALA A 357 -11.06 8.99 5.50
N PHE A 358 -10.34 8.26 6.38
CA PHE A 358 -8.88 8.29 6.42
C PHE A 358 -8.25 7.81 5.11
N TYR A 359 -8.71 6.67 4.57
CA TYR A 359 -8.18 6.15 3.30
C TYR A 359 -8.39 7.14 2.17
N ALA A 360 -9.59 7.72 2.07
CA ALA A 360 -9.89 8.72 1.06
C ALA A 360 -9.04 9.99 1.24
N ALA A 361 -8.88 10.48 2.45
CA ALA A 361 -8.07 11.65 2.74
C ALA A 361 -6.59 11.42 2.40
N VAL A 362 -6.03 10.24 2.74
CA VAL A 362 -4.65 9.88 2.37
C VAL A 362 -4.48 9.78 0.86
N MET A 363 -5.39 9.09 0.15
CA MET A 363 -5.33 8.98 -1.31
C MET A 363 -5.33 10.37 -1.98
N SER A 364 -6.25 11.26 -1.58
CA SER A 364 -6.29 12.64 -2.10
C SER A 364 -5.03 13.44 -1.77
N ALA A 365 -4.56 13.37 -0.53
CA ALA A 365 -3.37 14.11 -0.12
C ALA A 365 -2.12 13.62 -0.87
N MET A 366 -1.99 12.33 -1.09
CA MET A 366 -0.82 11.73 -1.72
C MET A 366 -0.81 11.87 -3.25
N GLN A 367 -1.98 12.08 -3.88
CA GLN A 367 -2.08 12.35 -5.31
C GLN A 367 -1.23 13.57 -5.71
N ASP A 368 -1.16 14.58 -4.85
CA ASP A 368 -0.44 15.84 -5.10
C ASP A 368 1.03 15.80 -4.65
N THR A 369 1.53 14.66 -4.18
CA THR A 369 2.92 14.50 -3.74
C THR A 369 3.81 13.89 -4.83
N SER A 370 5.07 13.69 -4.50
CA SER A 370 6.03 12.96 -5.33
C SER A 370 5.92 11.44 -5.25
N ALA A 371 4.97 10.89 -4.49
CA ALA A 371 4.72 9.45 -4.51
C ALA A 371 4.06 9.06 -5.83
N ASP A 372 4.54 7.97 -6.43
CA ASP A 372 4.05 7.46 -7.71
C ASP A 372 2.91 6.44 -7.52
N MET A 373 2.89 5.73 -6.40
CA MET A 373 1.91 4.69 -6.09
C MET A 373 1.74 4.52 -4.58
N LEU A 374 0.52 4.18 -4.16
CA LEU A 374 0.21 3.74 -2.81
C LEU A 374 -0.31 2.31 -2.83
N MET A 375 0.17 1.46 -1.88
CA MET A 375 -0.29 0.08 -1.74
C MET A 375 -0.73 -0.16 -0.28
N TYR A 376 -2.03 -0.20 -0.10
CA TYR A 376 -2.65 -0.38 1.22
C TYR A 376 -2.32 -1.75 1.85
N TYR A 377 -1.93 -1.79 3.08
CA TYR A 377 -1.74 -3.04 3.82
C TYR A 377 -2.91 -3.29 4.79
N ASP A 378 -3.86 -4.23 4.48
CA ASP A 378 -3.83 -5.05 3.30
C ASP A 378 -5.24 -5.53 2.89
N ALA A 379 -5.33 -6.11 1.72
CA ALA A 379 -6.59 -6.60 1.16
C ALA A 379 -6.89 -8.08 1.47
N ARG A 380 -6.04 -8.77 2.25
CA ARG A 380 -6.32 -10.13 2.72
C ARG A 380 -7.51 -10.14 3.67
N ILE A 381 -8.22 -11.25 3.70
CA ILE A 381 -9.20 -11.50 4.74
C ILE A 381 -8.48 -11.82 6.05
N ASN A 382 -8.37 -10.84 6.91
CA ASN A 382 -7.81 -10.96 8.25
C ASN A 382 -8.48 -9.97 9.22
N THR A 383 -8.24 -10.11 10.51
CA THR A 383 -8.88 -9.28 11.53
C THR A 383 -8.04 -8.10 12.02
N HIS A 384 -6.75 -8.02 11.63
CA HIS A 384 -5.84 -7.02 12.19
C HIS A 384 -5.63 -5.82 11.27
N TYR A 385 -5.40 -6.07 9.97
CA TYR A 385 -5.00 -5.02 9.02
C TYR A 385 -6.03 -4.77 7.93
N ASN A 386 -6.92 -5.72 7.67
CA ASN A 386 -7.95 -5.56 6.67
C ASN A 386 -9.08 -4.64 7.20
N GLY A 387 -9.26 -3.51 6.55
CA GLY A 387 -10.37 -2.59 6.77
C GLY A 387 -11.30 -2.48 5.55
N ILE A 388 -11.10 -3.33 4.53
CA ILE A 388 -11.80 -3.26 3.23
C ILE A 388 -12.92 -4.30 3.16
N PHE A 389 -12.68 -5.50 3.69
CA PHE A 389 -13.63 -6.61 3.62
C PHE A 389 -14.01 -7.10 5.00
N GLU A 390 -15.25 -7.53 5.14
CA GLU A 390 -15.72 -8.19 6.36
C GLU A 390 -15.07 -9.59 6.42
N PRO A 391 -14.40 -9.96 7.55
CA PRO A 391 -13.64 -11.20 7.62
C PRO A 391 -14.45 -12.50 7.50
N TRP A 392 -15.70 -12.49 7.93
CA TRP A 392 -16.54 -13.68 7.98
C TRP A 392 -17.43 -13.82 6.76
N LEU A 393 -18.18 -12.77 6.42
CA LEU A 393 -19.10 -12.75 5.28
C LEU A 393 -18.38 -12.43 3.98
N ARG A 394 -17.16 -11.87 4.05
CA ARG A 394 -16.31 -11.53 2.91
C ARG A 394 -16.92 -10.53 1.94
N VAL A 395 -17.76 -9.66 2.47
CA VAL A 395 -18.40 -8.57 1.72
C VAL A 395 -17.67 -7.25 1.95
N PRO A 396 -17.88 -6.23 1.09
CA PRO A 396 -17.31 -4.91 1.29
C PRO A 396 -17.73 -4.28 2.61
N ARG A 397 -16.76 -3.68 3.32
CA ARG A 397 -16.97 -2.72 4.39
C ARG A 397 -16.98 -1.30 3.84
N LYS A 398 -17.28 -0.32 4.67
CA LYS A 398 -17.23 1.11 4.29
C LYS A 398 -15.83 1.50 3.76
N GLY A 399 -14.76 0.98 4.34
CA GLY A 399 -13.37 1.20 3.88
C GLY A 399 -13.03 0.67 2.48
N TYR A 400 -13.87 -0.15 1.87
CA TYR A 400 -13.74 -0.61 0.49
C TYR A 400 -14.00 0.51 -0.53
N TYR A 401 -14.96 1.38 -0.25
CA TYR A 401 -15.49 2.28 -1.24
C TYR A 401 -14.54 3.39 -1.71
N PRO A 402 -13.60 3.91 -0.91
CA PRO A 402 -12.54 4.77 -1.42
C PRO A 402 -11.71 4.13 -2.54
N PHE A 403 -11.34 2.85 -2.39
CA PHE A 403 -10.59 2.12 -3.43
C PHE A 403 -11.44 1.90 -4.69
N TYR A 404 -12.69 1.51 -4.52
CA TYR A 404 -13.63 1.37 -5.61
C TYR A 404 -13.88 2.70 -6.36
N ALA A 405 -14.10 3.78 -5.64
CA ALA A 405 -14.33 5.11 -6.23
C ALA A 405 -13.07 5.66 -6.90
N TRP A 406 -11.87 5.41 -6.32
CA TRP A 406 -10.62 5.81 -6.95
C TRP A 406 -10.41 5.13 -8.32
N SER A 407 -10.87 3.90 -8.48
CA SER A 407 -10.81 3.23 -9.78
C SER A 407 -11.64 3.94 -10.85
N LYS A 408 -12.73 4.61 -10.46
CA LYS A 408 -13.51 5.44 -11.38
C LYS A 408 -12.78 6.74 -11.74
N LEU A 409 -11.99 7.33 -10.81
CA LEU A 409 -11.09 8.43 -11.16
C LEU A 409 -10.02 7.98 -12.15
N ASN A 410 -9.45 6.79 -11.96
CA ASN A 410 -8.47 6.23 -12.90
C ASN A 410 -9.05 6.09 -14.31
N ASP A 411 -10.34 5.75 -14.45
CA ASP A 411 -11.01 5.68 -15.76
C ASP A 411 -11.10 7.04 -16.44
N LEU A 412 -11.30 8.12 -15.68
CA LEU A 412 -11.29 9.48 -16.22
C LEU A 412 -9.87 9.89 -16.66
N GLY A 413 -8.86 9.46 -15.94
CA GLY A 413 -7.45 9.47 -16.30
C GLY A 413 -6.72 10.80 -16.07
N ARG A 414 -7.40 11.94 -16.07
CA ARG A 414 -6.76 13.26 -15.96
C ARG A 414 -7.20 14.00 -14.70
N GLN A 415 -6.27 14.21 -13.78
CA GLN A 415 -6.48 15.11 -12.64
C GLN A 415 -6.58 16.56 -13.15
N VAL A 416 -7.56 17.27 -12.63
CA VAL A 416 -7.75 18.71 -12.86
C VAL A 416 -7.62 19.47 -11.54
N ALA A 417 -7.36 20.76 -11.64
CA ALA A 417 -7.21 21.61 -10.48
C ALA A 417 -8.49 21.66 -9.63
N ALA A 418 -8.29 21.59 -8.33
CA ALA A 418 -9.34 21.63 -7.31
C ALA A 418 -8.90 22.59 -6.19
N ASP A 419 -9.31 23.83 -6.30
CA ASP A 419 -8.83 24.92 -5.45
C ASP A 419 -9.79 25.19 -4.28
N TRP A 420 -9.25 25.18 -3.08
CA TRP A 420 -9.98 25.51 -1.87
C TRP A 420 -10.03 27.02 -1.65
N ARG A 421 -11.18 27.51 -1.18
CA ARG A 421 -11.30 28.89 -0.68
C ARG A 421 -11.56 28.88 0.82
N GLY A 422 -10.65 29.49 1.57
CA GLY A 422 -10.68 29.52 3.02
C GLY A 422 -10.09 28.24 3.66
N ALA A 423 -10.36 28.05 4.95
CA ALA A 423 -9.84 26.91 5.71
C ALA A 423 -10.50 25.60 5.25
N ARG A 424 -9.70 24.56 5.09
CA ARG A 424 -10.16 23.23 4.62
C ARG A 424 -10.99 22.45 5.65
N LYS A 425 -10.89 22.77 6.92
CA LYS A 425 -11.64 22.13 8.01
C LYS A 425 -11.58 20.59 8.01
N GLY A 426 -10.41 20.03 7.71
CA GLY A 426 -10.19 18.58 7.61
C GLY A 426 -10.75 17.95 6.34
N THR A 427 -11.03 18.76 5.30
CA THR A 427 -11.48 18.25 4.01
C THR A 427 -10.31 18.09 3.03
N TRP A 428 -10.41 17.06 2.21
CA TRP A 428 -9.46 16.66 1.18
C TRP A 428 -10.23 16.38 -0.10
N ALA A 429 -9.72 16.73 -1.26
CA ALA A 429 -10.38 16.39 -2.51
C ALA A 429 -9.39 16.22 -3.66
N THR A 430 -9.75 15.34 -4.58
CA THR A 430 -9.14 15.17 -5.90
C THR A 430 -10.24 15.23 -6.94
N ALA A 431 -10.05 16.01 -7.99
CA ALA A 431 -10.97 16.07 -9.12
C ALA A 431 -10.31 15.53 -10.38
N ALA A 432 -11.06 14.81 -11.19
CA ALA A 432 -10.59 14.27 -12.47
C ALA A 432 -11.62 14.49 -13.57
N LYS A 433 -11.11 14.56 -14.82
CA LYS A 433 -11.97 14.65 -16.03
C LYS A 433 -11.71 13.48 -16.99
N GLY A 434 -12.75 13.08 -17.67
CA GLY A 434 -12.73 12.16 -18.80
C GLY A 434 -12.51 12.87 -20.13
N ALA A 435 -12.18 12.10 -21.16
CA ALA A 435 -12.04 12.60 -22.52
C ALA A 435 -13.36 13.14 -23.11
N ASP A 436 -14.50 12.67 -22.60
CA ASP A 436 -15.85 13.13 -22.93
C ASP A 436 -16.30 14.39 -22.21
N GLY A 437 -15.47 14.96 -21.33
CA GLY A 437 -15.77 16.14 -20.53
C GLY A 437 -16.48 15.84 -19.21
N SER A 438 -16.78 14.59 -18.92
CA SER A 438 -17.30 14.16 -17.61
C SER A 438 -16.29 14.50 -16.50
N LEU A 439 -16.80 14.85 -15.31
CA LEU A 439 -15.99 15.17 -14.14
C LEU A 439 -16.38 14.27 -12.97
N ALA A 440 -15.42 13.96 -12.13
CA ALA A 440 -15.70 13.43 -10.80
C ALA A 440 -14.86 14.12 -9.74
N VAL A 441 -15.45 14.25 -8.56
CA VAL A 441 -14.81 14.78 -7.36
C VAL A 441 -14.84 13.70 -6.27
N PHE A 442 -13.67 13.32 -5.83
CA PHE A 442 -13.42 12.40 -4.72
C PHE A 442 -13.09 13.25 -3.51
N ALA A 443 -14.00 13.36 -2.55
CA ALA A 443 -13.88 14.26 -1.41
C ALA A 443 -14.02 13.51 -0.09
N ALA A 444 -13.19 13.86 0.88
CA ALA A 444 -13.23 13.30 2.23
C ALA A 444 -13.20 14.40 3.28
N ARG A 445 -13.87 14.18 4.38
CA ARG A 445 -13.66 14.90 5.63
C ARG A 445 -13.15 13.92 6.67
N TYR A 446 -11.97 14.15 7.19
CA TYR A 446 -11.35 13.30 8.19
C TYR A 446 -10.98 14.11 9.43
N THR A 447 -11.27 13.57 10.61
CA THR A 447 -10.82 14.09 11.90
C THR A 447 -10.45 12.94 12.82
N LEU A 448 -9.36 13.12 13.54
CA LEU A 448 -8.92 12.19 14.58
C LEU A 448 -9.66 12.42 15.91
N ASP A 449 -10.21 13.63 16.10
CA ASP A 449 -10.95 13.99 17.31
C ASP A 449 -12.37 13.43 17.23
N VAL A 450 -12.64 12.42 18.04
CA VAL A 450 -13.97 11.77 18.14
C VAL A 450 -15.05 12.65 18.78
N ASN A 451 -14.68 13.78 19.38
CA ASN A 451 -15.65 14.72 19.98
C ASN A 451 -16.17 15.75 18.97
N VAL A 452 -15.58 15.80 17.77
CA VAL A 452 -16.08 16.64 16.70
C VAL A 452 -17.41 16.09 16.20
N SER A 453 -18.46 16.86 16.30
CA SER A 453 -19.81 16.49 15.85
C SER A 453 -20.36 17.40 14.74
N GLU A 454 -19.74 18.55 14.49
CA GLU A 454 -20.21 19.52 13.53
C GLU A 454 -20.16 18.97 12.11
N THR A 455 -21.18 19.28 11.34
CA THR A 455 -21.24 19.04 9.89
C THR A 455 -20.57 20.18 9.14
N VAL A 456 -19.85 19.86 8.06
CA VAL A 456 -19.30 20.85 7.14
C VAL A 456 -20.04 20.72 5.81
N THR A 457 -20.56 21.82 5.31
CA THR A 457 -21.14 21.87 3.96
C THR A 457 -20.03 22.07 2.94
N LEU A 458 -19.82 21.07 2.07
CA LEU A 458 -18.96 21.21 0.90
C LEU A 458 -19.76 21.88 -0.22
N LYS A 459 -19.41 23.12 -0.53
CA LYS A 459 -19.93 23.86 -1.66
C LYS A 459 -18.99 23.69 -2.85
N LEU A 460 -19.49 23.02 -3.88
CA LEU A 460 -18.74 22.68 -5.09
C LEU A 460 -19.10 23.64 -6.22
N ALA A 461 -18.10 24.23 -6.83
CA ALA A 461 -18.21 25.03 -8.05
C ALA A 461 -17.37 24.41 -9.17
N VAL A 462 -17.80 24.57 -10.42
CA VAL A 462 -17.02 24.22 -11.61
C VAL A 462 -16.75 25.49 -12.42
N ALA A 463 -15.48 25.77 -12.67
CA ALA A 463 -15.10 26.94 -13.45
C ALA A 463 -15.71 26.89 -14.87
N GLY A 464 -16.31 28.00 -15.32
CA GLY A 464 -16.84 28.13 -16.66
C GLY A 464 -18.20 27.47 -16.92
N ARG A 465 -18.77 26.72 -15.98
CA ARG A 465 -20.10 26.11 -16.14
C ARG A 465 -20.85 25.96 -14.83
N PRO A 466 -22.19 26.15 -14.82
CA PRO A 466 -23.01 25.85 -13.66
C PRO A 466 -23.17 24.34 -13.46
N ILE A 467 -23.33 23.92 -12.23
CA ILE A 467 -23.70 22.55 -11.86
C ILE A 467 -25.23 22.50 -11.76
N SER A 468 -25.88 21.77 -12.65
CA SER A 468 -27.34 21.60 -12.66
C SER A 468 -27.80 20.15 -12.51
N ARG A 469 -26.87 19.20 -12.59
CA ARG A 469 -27.11 17.77 -12.42
C ARG A 469 -25.84 17.07 -11.97
N GLY A 470 -25.99 15.94 -11.32
CA GLY A 470 -24.89 15.11 -10.82
C GLY A 470 -25.42 14.06 -9.86
N ARG A 471 -24.55 13.13 -9.51
CA ARG A 471 -24.84 12.10 -8.49
C ARG A 471 -23.78 12.16 -7.42
N CYS A 472 -24.18 11.89 -6.18
CA CYS A 472 -23.28 11.81 -5.05
C CYS A 472 -23.47 10.48 -4.34
N HIS A 473 -22.40 9.73 -4.15
CA HIS A 473 -22.37 8.55 -3.31
C HIS A 473 -21.63 8.89 -2.01
N LEU A 474 -22.28 8.66 -0.88
CA LEU A 474 -21.78 9.01 0.44
C LEU A 474 -21.44 7.77 1.27
N VAL A 475 -20.32 7.82 1.97
CA VAL A 475 -19.93 6.91 3.05
C VAL A 475 -19.73 7.74 4.31
N ASP A 476 -20.50 7.44 5.34
CA ASP A 476 -20.37 8.01 6.68
C ASP A 476 -20.89 7.01 7.73
N GLU A 477 -21.17 7.46 8.93
CA GLU A 477 -21.74 6.62 9.98
C GLU A 477 -23.01 5.88 9.52
N TYR A 478 -23.88 6.55 8.73
CA TYR A 478 -25.20 6.04 8.33
C TYR A 478 -25.25 5.49 6.90
N ASN A 479 -24.33 5.90 6.04
CA ASN A 479 -24.33 5.58 4.63
C ASN A 479 -23.18 4.64 4.27
N GLN A 480 -23.46 3.67 3.41
CA GLN A 480 -22.49 2.72 2.88
C GLN A 480 -22.43 2.84 1.35
N TYR A 481 -21.83 3.93 0.86
CA TYR A 481 -21.79 4.28 -0.56
C TYR A 481 -23.20 4.46 -1.15
N THR A 482 -24.07 5.06 -0.37
CA THR A 482 -25.45 5.31 -0.72
C THR A 482 -25.54 6.55 -1.62
N GLU A 483 -26.32 6.47 -2.69
CA GLU A 483 -26.62 7.65 -3.49
C GLU A 483 -27.49 8.61 -2.66
N VAL A 484 -27.01 9.83 -2.50
CA VAL A 484 -27.66 10.89 -1.74
C VAL A 484 -27.90 12.11 -2.62
N PRO A 485 -28.94 12.91 -2.34
CA PRO A 485 -29.20 14.12 -3.09
C PRO A 485 -28.04 15.13 -3.00
N LEU A 486 -27.70 15.75 -4.13
CA LEU A 486 -26.94 17.01 -4.20
C LEU A 486 -27.91 18.18 -4.21
N ALA A 487 -27.65 19.19 -3.40
CA ALA A 487 -28.42 20.45 -3.44
C ALA A 487 -27.84 21.33 -4.56
N PHE A 488 -28.60 21.52 -5.64
CA PHE A 488 -28.22 22.44 -6.73
C PHE A 488 -28.68 23.85 -6.40
N MET A 489 -27.73 24.78 -6.34
CA MET A 489 -27.96 26.14 -5.89
C MET A 489 -28.21 27.09 -7.07
N GLY A 490 -28.98 28.19 -6.84
CA GLY A 490 -29.31 29.17 -7.88
C GLY A 490 -28.09 29.93 -8.43
N ASP A 491 -26.95 29.89 -7.73
CA ASP A 491 -25.67 30.44 -8.20
C ASP A 491 -24.84 29.51 -9.07
N GLY A 492 -25.39 28.36 -9.44
CA GLY A 492 -24.72 27.36 -10.29
C GLY A 492 -23.73 26.45 -9.54
N THR A 493 -23.75 26.42 -8.23
CA THR A 493 -22.98 25.51 -7.40
C THR A 493 -23.81 24.31 -6.95
N ALA A 494 -23.15 23.30 -6.39
CA ALA A 494 -23.80 22.18 -5.70
C ALA A 494 -23.28 22.05 -4.29
N GLU A 495 -24.13 21.63 -3.36
CA GLU A 495 -23.77 21.48 -1.96
C GLU A 495 -24.06 20.07 -1.46
N ILE A 496 -23.20 19.57 -0.57
CA ILE A 496 -23.35 18.32 0.19
C ILE A 496 -22.82 18.49 1.60
N ASP A 497 -23.55 17.97 2.56
CA ASP A 497 -23.13 17.97 3.95
C ASP A 497 -22.22 16.77 4.24
N LEU A 498 -21.04 17.05 4.78
CA LEU A 498 -20.06 16.08 5.22
C LEU A 498 -20.00 16.05 6.76
N ARG A 499 -20.50 14.98 7.35
CA ARG A 499 -20.29 14.70 8.76
C ARG A 499 -18.82 14.45 9.06
N PRO A 500 -18.38 14.49 10.34
CA PRO A 500 -17.07 14.00 10.70
C PRO A 500 -16.83 12.59 10.17
N ASN A 501 -15.66 12.40 9.58
CA ASN A 501 -15.27 11.12 8.99
C ASN A 501 -16.23 10.60 7.90
N ALA A 502 -16.46 11.46 6.91
CA ALA A 502 -17.25 11.15 5.72
C ALA A 502 -16.38 11.10 4.45
N PHE A 503 -16.83 10.32 3.50
CA PHE A 503 -16.27 10.25 2.14
C PHE A 503 -17.40 10.39 1.12
N ALA A 504 -17.26 11.28 0.16
CA ALA A 504 -18.21 11.52 -0.92
C ALA A 504 -17.53 11.35 -2.28
N PHE A 505 -18.21 10.67 -3.19
CA PHE A 505 -17.84 10.58 -4.59
C PHE A 505 -18.92 11.23 -5.44
N ILE A 506 -18.58 12.33 -6.11
CA ILE A 506 -19.51 13.18 -6.86
C ILE A 506 -19.20 13.05 -8.35
N GLU A 507 -20.17 12.61 -9.13
CA GLU A 507 -20.08 12.47 -10.59
C GLU A 507 -20.90 13.60 -11.24
N LEU A 508 -20.25 14.34 -12.13
CA LEU A 508 -20.82 15.47 -12.88
C LEU A 508 -20.65 15.19 -14.36
N PRO A 509 -21.74 15.16 -15.17
CA PRO A 509 -21.69 14.90 -16.59
C PRO A 509 -21.09 16.04 -17.41
#